data_b9011ca9fac68b562b98389016085989
#
_entry.id   b9011ca9fac68b562b98389016085989
#
_cell.length_a   1.000
_cell.length_b   1.000
_cell.length_c   1.000
_cell.angle_alpha   90.00
_cell.angle_beta   90.00
_cell.angle_gamma   90.00
#
_symmetry.space_group_name_H-M   'P 1'
#
loop_
_entity.id
_entity.type
_entity.pdbx_description
1 polymer ?
#
loop_
_entity_poly.entity_id
_entity_poly.type
_entity_poly.pdbx_seq_one_letter_code
_entity_poly.pdbx_strand_id
1 'polypeptide(L)'
;MHRLDRDTGGLILFARYGETAARFQKNLDRILLRKFYLAVVRGKFPEGEVECHMPLREDPEDPIRLRMHHRVDGKECFTRFKLVRHLDCPEIAPELSLVEAELITGRKHQIRAHLAEMGYPIVGDRLYYRDGEFYQKLAQGGELTDEDIKVLGAHNQMLFAYKVELQLPYWKEPRTFESHAYPADMAKLLAE
;
A
#
# COMPACT_ATOMS: atom_id res chain seq x y z
N MET A 1 -13.30 12.10 -1.65
CA MET A 1 -13.64 10.68 -1.83
C MET A 1 -12.43 9.82 -1.49
N HIS A 2 -12.49 8.52 -1.72
CA HIS A 2 -11.41 7.57 -1.57
C HIS A 2 -10.18 7.98 -2.41
N ARG A 3 -8.98 7.69 -1.93
CA ARG A 3 -7.72 8.01 -2.64
C ARG A 3 -6.75 6.85 -2.51
N LEU A 4 -5.92 6.71 -3.53
CA LEU A 4 -4.71 5.87 -3.51
C LEU A 4 -3.49 6.77 -3.41
N ASP A 5 -2.38 6.22 -2.89
CA ASP A 5 -1.08 6.89 -2.93
C ASP A 5 -0.59 6.98 -4.37
N ARG A 6 0.33 7.92 -4.63
CA ARG A 6 1.05 7.95 -5.90
C ARG A 6 1.72 6.60 -6.15
N ASP A 7 1.62 6.11 -7.37
CA ASP A 7 2.18 4.83 -7.82
C ASP A 7 1.50 3.57 -7.21
N THR A 8 0.40 3.71 -6.43
CA THR A 8 -0.45 2.58 -6.03
C THR A 8 -1.54 2.37 -7.07
N GLY A 9 -1.61 1.16 -7.62
CA GLY A 9 -2.66 0.76 -8.56
C GLY A 9 -3.93 0.23 -7.87
N GLY A 10 -4.97 -0.03 -8.68
CA GLY A 10 -6.16 -0.77 -8.23
C GLY A 10 -7.45 0.01 -8.18
N LEU A 11 -8.38 -0.51 -7.40
CA LEU A 11 -9.74 0.00 -7.29
C LEU A 11 -9.78 1.38 -6.62
N ILE A 12 -10.45 2.31 -7.26
CA ILE A 12 -10.71 3.65 -6.72
C ILE A 12 -12.18 4.03 -6.93
N LEU A 13 -12.78 4.66 -5.92
CA LEU A 13 -14.17 5.11 -5.97
C LEU A 13 -14.24 6.58 -6.39
N PHE A 14 -15.01 6.83 -7.45
CA PHE A 14 -15.34 8.17 -7.90
C PHE A 14 -16.83 8.45 -7.80
N ALA A 15 -17.19 9.66 -7.39
CA ALA A 15 -18.55 10.15 -7.55
C ALA A 15 -18.65 10.94 -8.87
N ARG A 16 -19.71 10.68 -9.64
CA ARG A 16 -19.96 11.35 -10.90
C ARG A 16 -20.34 12.84 -10.73
N TYR A 17 -20.96 13.18 -9.58
CA TYR A 17 -21.45 14.52 -9.30
C TYR A 17 -20.93 15.02 -7.94
N GLY A 18 -20.66 16.33 -7.84
CA GLY A 18 -20.11 16.97 -6.64
C GLY A 18 -20.97 16.78 -5.39
N GLU A 19 -22.30 16.87 -5.50
CA GLU A 19 -23.21 16.64 -4.38
C GLU A 19 -23.14 15.20 -3.86
N THR A 20 -23.04 14.24 -4.79
CA THR A 20 -22.84 12.82 -4.46
C THR A 20 -21.49 12.64 -3.76
N ALA A 21 -20.42 13.27 -4.26
CA ALA A 21 -19.12 13.25 -3.62
C ALA A 21 -19.16 13.74 -2.17
N ALA A 22 -19.83 14.87 -1.91
CA ALA A 22 -19.97 15.46 -0.58
C ALA A 22 -20.75 14.55 0.39
N ARG A 23 -21.85 13.94 -0.08
CA ARG A 23 -22.63 12.97 0.72
C ARG A 23 -21.82 11.71 1.05
N PHE A 24 -21.09 11.17 0.07
CA PHE A 24 -20.24 10.00 0.26
C PHE A 24 -19.09 10.30 1.24
N GLN A 25 -18.45 11.48 1.13
CA GLN A 25 -17.34 11.84 2.01
C GLN A 25 -17.74 11.85 3.48
N LYS A 26 -18.95 12.34 3.78
CA LYS A 26 -19.49 12.37 5.15
C LYS A 26 -19.83 10.99 5.72
N ASN A 27 -20.05 10.01 4.86
CA ASN A 27 -20.48 8.65 5.24
C ASN A 27 -19.52 7.56 4.72
N LEU A 28 -18.28 7.94 4.40
CA LEU A 28 -17.35 7.04 3.72
C LEU A 28 -17.14 5.73 4.51
N ASP A 29 -16.98 5.81 5.83
CA ASP A 29 -16.75 4.66 6.69
C ASP A 29 -17.96 3.71 6.77
N ARG A 30 -19.17 4.22 6.47
CA ARG A 30 -20.39 3.39 6.40
C ARG A 30 -20.63 2.82 5.01
N ILE A 31 -20.00 3.38 3.98
CA ILE A 31 -20.14 2.99 2.59
C ILE A 31 -19.01 2.06 2.17
N LEU A 32 -17.78 2.39 2.50
CA LEU A 32 -16.58 1.62 2.21
C LEU A 32 -16.20 0.82 3.45
N LEU A 33 -16.83 -0.37 3.58
CA LEU A 33 -16.76 -1.20 4.77
C LEU A 33 -15.39 -1.82 4.96
N ARG A 34 -14.83 -2.40 3.87
CA ARG A 34 -13.52 -3.08 3.93
C ARG A 34 -12.70 -2.75 2.70
N LYS A 35 -11.38 -2.69 2.87
CA LYS A 35 -10.39 -2.37 1.84
C LYS A 35 -9.24 -3.35 1.94
N PHE A 36 -8.97 -4.05 0.86
CA PHE A 36 -7.90 -5.04 0.80
C PHE A 36 -6.92 -4.69 -0.31
N TYR A 37 -5.66 -4.86 0.01
CA TYR A 37 -4.54 -4.63 -0.88
C TYR A 37 -3.69 -5.88 -0.98
N LEU A 38 -3.07 -6.09 -2.13
CA LEU A 38 -1.96 -7.02 -2.28
C LEU A 38 -0.66 -6.23 -2.32
N ALA A 39 0.32 -6.69 -1.57
CA ALA A 39 1.66 -6.13 -1.54
C ALA A 39 2.70 -7.24 -1.77
N VAL A 40 3.65 -6.99 -2.67
CA VAL A 40 4.87 -7.81 -2.75
C VAL A 40 5.92 -7.16 -1.87
N VAL A 41 6.40 -7.90 -0.88
CA VAL A 41 7.35 -7.41 0.12
C VAL A 41 8.66 -8.19 0.08
N ARG A 42 9.75 -7.52 0.47
CA ARG A 42 11.05 -8.16 0.68
C ARG A 42 11.05 -8.88 2.02
N GLY A 43 11.62 -10.07 2.04
CA GLY A 43 11.72 -10.92 3.21
C GLY A 43 10.65 -12.01 3.29
N LYS A 44 10.89 -12.97 4.17
CA LYS A 44 10.00 -14.09 4.45
C LYS A 44 8.95 -13.66 5.48
N PHE A 45 7.79 -13.20 5.00
CA PHE A 45 6.70 -12.80 5.87
C PHE A 45 6.16 -14.01 6.65
N PRO A 46 5.83 -13.88 7.95
CA PRO A 46 5.37 -14.98 8.76
C PRO A 46 4.04 -15.56 8.27
N GLU A 47 3.86 -16.85 8.49
CA GLU A 47 2.58 -17.52 8.22
C GLU A 47 1.49 -17.02 9.16
N GLY A 48 0.24 -17.15 8.68
CA GLY A 48 -0.94 -16.75 9.44
C GLY A 48 -1.28 -15.27 9.29
N GLU A 49 -1.94 -14.74 10.30
CA GLU A 49 -2.42 -13.35 10.35
C GLU A 49 -1.58 -12.54 11.33
N VAL A 50 -1.18 -11.35 10.92
CA VAL A 50 -0.37 -10.43 11.73
C VAL A 50 -1.12 -9.10 11.84
N GLU A 51 -1.39 -8.66 13.06
CA GLU A 51 -2.00 -7.36 13.32
C GLU A 51 -0.94 -6.31 13.64
N CYS A 52 -1.04 -5.15 12.99
CA CYS A 52 -0.16 -4.02 13.20
C CYS A 52 -0.95 -2.81 13.70
N HIS A 53 -0.67 -2.39 14.92
CA HIS A 53 -1.32 -1.27 15.61
C HIS A 53 -0.37 -0.07 15.83
N MET A 54 0.73 0.02 15.10
CA MET A 54 1.72 1.08 15.26
C MET A 54 1.14 2.45 14.87
N PRO A 55 1.02 3.41 15.80
CA PRO A 55 0.57 4.76 15.49
C PRO A 55 1.56 5.45 14.54
N LEU A 56 1.05 6.24 13.60
CA LEU A 56 1.86 6.88 12.56
C LEU A 56 1.73 8.41 12.60
N ARG A 57 2.85 9.10 12.40
CA ARG A 57 2.91 10.54 12.12
C ARG A 57 4.11 10.89 11.23
N GLU A 58 4.09 12.10 10.70
CA GLU A 58 5.24 12.69 10.02
C GLU A 58 6.32 13.01 11.07
N ASP A 59 7.58 12.78 10.73
CA ASP A 59 8.73 13.18 11.55
C ASP A 59 9.29 14.52 11.02
N PRO A 60 9.25 15.60 11.81
CA PRO A 60 9.83 16.88 11.39
C PRO A 60 11.33 16.83 11.13
N GLU A 61 12.05 15.89 11.74
CA GLU A 61 13.50 15.72 11.60
C GLU A 61 13.86 14.84 10.37
N ASP A 62 12.87 14.12 9.79
CA ASP A 62 13.13 13.35 8.57
C ASP A 62 13.35 14.30 7.38
N PRO A 63 14.50 14.18 6.67
CA PRO A 63 14.74 14.95 5.45
C PRO A 63 13.66 14.72 4.38
N ILE A 64 12.97 13.57 4.42
CA ILE A 64 11.84 13.26 3.56
C ILE A 64 10.51 13.45 4.31
N ARG A 65 10.06 14.69 4.44
CA ARG A 65 8.83 15.07 5.18
C ARG A 65 7.55 14.36 4.73
N LEU A 66 7.58 13.63 3.63
CA LEU A 66 6.43 12.86 3.14
C LEU A 66 6.28 11.51 3.84
N ARG A 67 7.32 10.99 4.47
CA ARG A 67 7.27 9.69 5.15
C ARG A 67 6.42 9.76 6.41
N MET A 68 5.78 8.65 6.69
CA MET A 68 5.11 8.41 7.97
C MET A 68 5.98 7.45 8.77
N HIS A 69 6.15 7.72 10.04
CA HIS A 69 6.96 6.92 10.96
C HIS A 69 6.12 6.43 12.13
N HIS A 70 6.51 5.29 12.69
CA HIS A 70 5.97 4.87 13.97
C HIS A 70 6.39 5.85 15.07
N ARG A 71 5.42 6.45 15.72
CA ARG A 71 5.60 7.35 16.85
C ARG A 71 4.48 7.13 17.87
N VAL A 72 4.82 7.02 19.16
CA VAL A 72 3.83 6.78 20.22
C VAL A 72 2.76 7.88 20.32
N ASP A 73 3.10 9.10 19.91
CA ASP A 73 2.18 10.25 19.81
C ASP A 73 1.56 10.41 18.43
N GLY A 74 1.71 9.41 17.55
CA GLY A 74 1.10 9.35 16.23
C GLY A 74 -0.40 9.11 16.28
N LYS A 75 -1.03 9.20 15.11
CA LYS A 75 -2.44 8.82 14.95
C LYS A 75 -2.55 7.31 14.97
N GLU A 76 -3.52 6.80 15.72
CA GLU A 76 -3.83 5.37 15.74
C GLU A 76 -4.05 4.82 14.33
N CYS A 77 -3.39 3.71 14.06
CA CYS A 77 -3.42 2.99 12.81
C CYS A 77 -3.62 1.51 13.09
N PHE A 78 -4.44 0.86 12.28
CA PHE A 78 -4.63 -0.58 12.35
C PHE A 78 -4.67 -1.19 10.95
N THR A 79 -3.74 -2.11 10.69
CA THR A 79 -3.68 -2.92 9.47
C THR A 79 -3.55 -4.38 9.87
N ARG A 80 -4.34 -5.24 9.24
CA ARG A 80 -4.22 -6.68 9.36
C ARG A 80 -3.55 -7.23 8.12
N PHE A 81 -2.49 -8.00 8.29
CA PHE A 81 -1.72 -8.62 7.23
C PHE A 81 -1.91 -10.13 7.25
N LYS A 82 -1.91 -10.74 6.07
CA LYS A 82 -1.95 -12.19 5.91
C LYS A 82 -1.03 -12.60 4.78
N LEU A 83 -0.15 -13.56 5.04
CA LEU A 83 0.64 -14.18 4.00
C LEU A 83 -0.30 -14.87 2.99
N VAL A 84 -0.13 -14.57 1.70
CA VAL A 84 -0.81 -15.27 0.61
C VAL A 84 0.06 -16.43 0.15
N ARG A 85 1.32 -16.13 -0.21
CA ARG A 85 2.35 -17.11 -0.54
C ARG A 85 3.74 -16.49 -0.52
N HIS A 86 4.77 -17.30 -0.38
CA HIS A 86 6.14 -16.90 -0.69
C HIS A 86 6.35 -16.90 -2.20
N LEU A 87 7.27 -16.08 -2.68
CA LEU A 87 7.60 -15.93 -4.10
C LEU A 87 9.07 -16.25 -4.31
N ASP A 88 9.39 -16.91 -5.41
CA ASP A 88 10.75 -17.23 -5.81
C ASP A 88 11.15 -16.32 -6.98
N CYS A 89 11.91 -15.27 -6.69
CA CYS A 89 12.44 -14.33 -7.68
C CYS A 89 13.76 -13.74 -7.16
N PRO A 90 14.85 -14.53 -7.18
CA PRO A 90 16.15 -14.15 -6.61
C PRO A 90 16.76 -12.91 -7.25
N GLU A 91 16.35 -12.55 -8.46
CA GLU A 91 16.77 -11.33 -9.16
C GLU A 91 16.31 -10.06 -8.44
N ILE A 92 15.20 -10.11 -7.70
CA ILE A 92 14.67 -8.99 -6.92
C ILE A 92 15.17 -9.02 -5.48
N ALA A 93 15.06 -10.19 -4.82
CA ALA A 93 15.53 -10.40 -3.47
C ALA A 93 15.62 -11.91 -3.15
N PRO A 94 16.49 -12.31 -2.19
CA PRO A 94 16.63 -13.72 -1.78
C PRO A 94 15.31 -14.33 -1.26
N GLU A 95 14.48 -13.49 -0.65
CA GLU A 95 13.20 -13.89 -0.10
C GLU A 95 12.16 -12.80 -0.43
N LEU A 96 11.03 -13.23 -0.96
CA LEU A 96 9.89 -12.38 -1.26
C LEU A 96 8.61 -13.02 -0.74
N SER A 97 7.63 -12.19 -0.44
CA SER A 97 6.30 -12.64 -0.03
C SER A 97 5.21 -11.80 -0.67
N LEU A 98 4.15 -12.47 -1.09
CA LEU A 98 2.88 -11.83 -1.43
C LEU A 98 2.02 -11.78 -0.17
N VAL A 99 1.65 -10.57 0.24
CA VAL A 99 0.90 -10.31 1.47
C VAL A 99 -0.41 -9.60 1.15
N GLU A 100 -1.51 -10.10 1.71
CA GLU A 100 -2.78 -9.37 1.74
C GLU A 100 -2.76 -8.41 2.93
N ALA A 101 -3.17 -7.16 2.72
CA ALA A 101 -3.33 -6.15 3.75
C ALA A 101 -4.78 -5.69 3.81
N GLU A 102 -5.48 -5.93 4.92
CA GLU A 102 -6.77 -5.32 5.22
C GLU A 102 -6.55 -3.99 5.95
N LEU A 103 -6.99 -2.91 5.33
CA LEU A 103 -6.81 -1.56 5.84
C LEU A 103 -8.01 -1.16 6.73
N ILE A 104 -7.89 -1.36 8.04
CA ILE A 104 -8.97 -1.04 9.00
C ILE A 104 -9.11 0.47 9.19
N THR A 105 -8.01 1.16 9.45
CA THR A 105 -7.93 2.63 9.39
C THR A 105 -7.33 3.07 8.06
N GLY A 106 -7.46 4.32 7.66
CA GLY A 106 -6.97 4.82 6.37
C GLY A 106 -6.09 6.05 6.52
N ARG A 107 -4.88 5.90 7.09
CA ARG A 107 -3.92 7.00 7.21
C ARG A 107 -3.01 7.05 5.97
N LYS A 108 -2.39 8.22 5.77
CA LYS A 108 -1.40 8.42 4.70
C LYS A 108 -0.31 7.35 4.79
N HIS A 109 0.00 6.69 3.68
CA HIS A 109 1.05 5.68 3.52
C HIS A 109 0.97 4.50 4.51
N GLN A 110 -0.17 4.25 5.15
CA GLN A 110 -0.27 3.35 6.31
C GLN A 110 0.31 1.96 6.05
N ILE A 111 -0.11 1.28 4.98
CA ILE A 111 0.39 -0.08 4.64
C ILE A 111 1.89 -0.06 4.41
N ARG A 112 2.38 0.93 3.66
CA ARG A 112 3.80 1.08 3.29
C ARG A 112 4.68 1.30 4.52
N ALA A 113 4.26 2.24 5.39
CA ALA A 113 4.97 2.55 6.64
C ALA A 113 4.96 1.33 7.59
N HIS A 114 3.82 0.70 7.81
CA HIS A 114 3.71 -0.48 8.67
C HIS A 114 4.63 -1.61 8.18
N LEU A 115 4.58 -1.96 6.88
CA LEU A 115 5.43 -3.02 6.34
C LEU A 115 6.92 -2.67 6.42
N ALA A 116 7.30 -1.42 6.18
CA ALA A 116 8.69 -0.98 6.31
C ALA A 116 9.18 -1.03 7.76
N GLU A 117 8.40 -0.53 8.72
CA GLU A 117 8.71 -0.57 10.16
C GLU A 117 8.79 -2.01 10.70
N MET A 118 8.02 -2.93 10.12
CA MET A 118 8.08 -4.35 10.44
C MET A 118 9.27 -5.08 9.78
N GLY A 119 10.07 -4.41 8.94
CA GLY A 119 11.20 -4.99 8.24
C GLY A 119 10.86 -5.69 6.92
N TYR A 120 9.65 -5.48 6.38
CA TYR A 120 9.16 -6.05 5.13
C TYR A 120 8.84 -4.94 4.10
N PRO A 121 9.81 -4.14 3.64
CA PRO A 121 9.52 -3.04 2.72
C PRO A 121 8.96 -3.56 1.39
N ILE A 122 8.01 -2.81 0.82
CA ILE A 122 7.38 -3.15 -0.45
C ILE A 122 8.39 -3.03 -1.60
N VAL A 123 8.39 -4.00 -2.50
CA VAL A 123 9.21 -3.96 -3.73
C VAL A 123 8.81 -2.75 -4.58
N GLY A 124 9.80 -2.01 -5.07
CA GLY A 124 9.60 -0.79 -5.88
C GLY A 124 9.23 0.45 -5.07
N ASP A 125 9.17 0.37 -3.74
CA ASP A 125 8.85 1.55 -2.92
C ASP A 125 10.07 2.46 -2.75
N ARG A 126 10.11 3.54 -3.53
CA ARG A 126 11.20 4.53 -3.54
C ARG A 126 11.32 5.32 -2.25
N LEU A 127 10.23 5.36 -1.45
CA LEU A 127 10.14 6.23 -0.28
C LEU A 127 10.53 5.51 1.02
N TYR A 128 10.20 4.21 1.12
CA TYR A 128 10.40 3.42 2.34
C TYR A 128 11.52 2.38 2.24
N TYR A 129 12.02 2.09 1.04
CA TYR A 129 13.15 1.19 0.87
C TYR A 129 14.47 1.99 0.90
N ARG A 130 15.49 1.46 1.58
CA ARG A 130 16.83 2.08 1.76
C ARG A 130 16.75 3.55 2.18
N ASP A 131 16.00 3.83 3.25
CA ASP A 131 15.83 5.20 3.78
C ASP A 131 15.38 6.25 2.77
N GLY A 132 14.78 5.81 1.65
CA GLY A 132 14.26 6.71 0.62
C GLY A 132 15.31 7.33 -0.28
N GLU A 133 16.51 6.73 -0.42
CA GLU A 133 17.59 7.22 -1.29
C GLU A 133 17.12 7.48 -2.72
N PHE A 134 16.28 6.59 -3.27
CA PHE A 134 15.73 6.74 -4.62
C PHE A 134 14.76 7.91 -4.75
N TYR A 135 13.97 8.16 -3.72
CA TYR A 135 13.10 9.34 -3.67
C TYR A 135 13.93 10.62 -3.59
N GLN A 136 14.95 10.64 -2.75
CA GLN A 136 15.84 11.81 -2.61
C GLN A 136 16.57 12.13 -3.92
N LYS A 137 17.06 11.10 -4.62
CA LYS A 137 17.68 11.26 -5.95
C LYS A 137 16.75 11.97 -6.93
N LEU A 138 15.49 11.54 -7.01
CA LEU A 138 14.46 12.18 -7.86
C LEU A 138 14.13 13.60 -7.40
N ALA A 139 14.00 13.82 -6.09
CA ALA A 139 13.66 15.13 -5.51
C ALA A 139 14.76 16.18 -5.77
N GLN A 140 16.00 15.75 -5.94
CA GLN A 140 17.15 16.59 -6.30
C GLN A 140 17.30 16.81 -7.82
N GLY A 141 16.32 16.35 -8.63
CA GLY A 141 16.32 16.50 -10.08
C GLY A 141 17.12 15.42 -10.83
N GLY A 142 17.55 14.37 -10.13
CA GLY A 142 18.16 13.21 -10.77
C GLY A 142 17.13 12.27 -11.40
N GLU A 143 17.61 11.29 -12.16
CA GLU A 143 16.80 10.23 -12.76
C GLU A 143 17.21 8.88 -12.20
N LEU A 144 16.25 7.92 -12.16
CA LEU A 144 16.57 6.54 -11.81
C LEU A 144 17.20 5.84 -13.01
N THR A 145 18.34 5.24 -12.78
CA THR A 145 19.03 4.40 -13.79
C THR A 145 18.41 2.98 -13.81
N ASP A 146 18.74 2.20 -14.85
CA ASP A 146 18.33 0.78 -14.91
C ASP A 146 18.86 -0.01 -13.70
N GLU A 147 20.04 0.33 -13.19
CA GLU A 147 20.59 -0.30 -11.98
C GLU A 147 19.78 0.08 -10.72
N ASP A 148 19.34 1.33 -10.60
CA ASP A 148 18.44 1.74 -9.52
C ASP A 148 17.12 0.95 -9.57
N ILE A 149 16.53 0.78 -10.76
CA ILE A 149 15.30 0.02 -10.95
C ILE A 149 15.51 -1.46 -10.60
N LYS A 150 16.64 -2.03 -10.98
CA LYS A 150 17.01 -3.40 -10.62
C LYS A 150 17.13 -3.58 -9.10
N VAL A 151 17.74 -2.62 -8.40
CA VAL A 151 17.83 -2.62 -6.93
C VAL A 151 16.46 -2.44 -6.29
N LEU A 152 15.62 -1.55 -6.83
CA LEU A 152 14.23 -1.38 -6.39
C LEU A 152 13.38 -2.64 -6.64
N GLY A 153 13.68 -3.39 -7.69
CA GLY A 153 12.98 -4.59 -8.12
C GLY A 153 11.73 -4.33 -8.96
N ALA A 154 11.32 -3.06 -9.10
CA ALA A 154 10.19 -2.64 -9.94
C ALA A 154 10.23 -1.14 -10.21
N HIS A 155 9.56 -0.70 -11.28
CA HIS A 155 9.40 0.73 -11.61
C HIS A 155 8.53 1.48 -10.60
N ASN A 156 7.50 0.82 -10.06
CA ASN A 156 6.59 1.38 -9.07
C ASN A 156 6.41 0.41 -7.90
N GLN A 157 5.96 0.94 -6.76
CA GLN A 157 5.67 0.09 -5.61
C GLN A 157 4.63 -0.98 -5.95
N MET A 158 4.97 -2.23 -5.65
CA MET A 158 4.08 -3.37 -5.85
C MET A 158 3.01 -3.42 -4.75
N LEU A 159 2.15 -2.40 -4.73
CA LEU A 159 0.99 -2.28 -3.86
C LEU A 159 -0.25 -2.06 -4.73
N PHE A 160 -1.26 -2.88 -4.55
CA PHE A 160 -2.45 -2.89 -5.40
C PHE A 160 -3.74 -3.03 -4.58
N ALA A 161 -4.65 -2.06 -4.68
CA ALA A 161 -5.98 -2.09 -4.07
C ALA A 161 -6.86 -3.06 -4.88
N TYR A 162 -6.88 -4.34 -4.50
CA TYR A 162 -7.49 -5.36 -5.34
C TYR A 162 -8.95 -5.65 -5.00
N LYS A 163 -9.38 -5.40 -3.74
CA LYS A 163 -10.72 -5.75 -3.30
C LYS A 163 -11.30 -4.71 -2.35
N VAL A 164 -12.57 -4.37 -2.54
CA VAL A 164 -13.33 -3.49 -1.64
C VAL A 164 -14.71 -4.09 -1.37
N GLU A 165 -15.21 -3.87 -0.17
CA GLU A 165 -16.59 -4.17 0.20
C GLU A 165 -17.35 -2.86 0.44
N LEU A 166 -18.47 -2.71 -0.25
CA LEU A 166 -19.28 -1.50 -0.25
C LEU A 166 -20.71 -1.78 0.21
N GLN A 167 -21.27 -0.83 0.98
CA GLN A 167 -22.67 -0.79 1.33
C GLN A 167 -23.26 0.57 0.93
N LEU A 168 -24.03 0.62 -0.16
CA LEU A 168 -24.77 1.82 -0.49
C LEU A 168 -26.12 1.84 0.23
N PRO A 169 -26.68 3.02 0.58
CA PRO A 169 -27.91 3.13 1.38
C PRO A 169 -29.14 2.44 0.76
N TYR A 170 -29.12 2.24 -0.56
CA TYR A 170 -30.23 1.62 -1.31
C TYR A 170 -29.94 0.14 -1.66
N TRP A 171 -28.83 -0.44 -1.20
CA TRP A 171 -28.55 -1.87 -1.34
C TRP A 171 -29.07 -2.62 -0.12
N LYS A 172 -29.67 -3.80 -0.35
CA LYS A 172 -30.12 -4.67 0.73
C LYS A 172 -28.97 -5.26 1.53
N GLU A 173 -27.86 -5.57 0.82
CA GLU A 173 -26.67 -6.22 1.37
C GLU A 173 -25.40 -5.56 0.81
N PRO A 174 -24.26 -5.68 1.53
CA PRO A 174 -22.97 -5.27 1.02
C PRO A 174 -22.61 -5.99 -0.28
N ARG A 175 -21.80 -5.35 -1.12
CA ARG A 175 -21.26 -5.95 -2.35
C ARG A 175 -19.76 -5.84 -2.37
N THR A 176 -19.12 -6.93 -2.80
CA THR A 176 -17.68 -7.01 -2.99
C THR A 176 -17.34 -6.73 -4.47
N PHE A 177 -16.30 -5.95 -4.67
CA PHE A 177 -15.70 -5.68 -5.99
C PHE A 177 -14.24 -6.07 -5.94
N GLU A 178 -13.80 -6.80 -6.94
CA GLU A 178 -12.42 -7.25 -7.08
C GLU A 178 -11.85 -6.85 -8.43
N SER A 179 -10.54 -6.61 -8.48
CA SER A 179 -9.79 -6.35 -9.71
C SER A 179 -8.48 -7.15 -9.68
N HIS A 180 -8.17 -7.76 -10.80
CA HIS A 180 -6.92 -8.48 -11.03
C HIS A 180 -6.10 -7.83 -12.15
N ALA A 181 -6.41 -6.57 -12.51
CA ALA A 181 -5.68 -5.79 -13.51
C ALA A 181 -4.38 -5.22 -12.91
N TYR A 182 -3.50 -6.10 -12.48
CA TYR A 182 -2.24 -5.74 -11.83
C TYR A 182 -1.33 -4.92 -12.76
N PRO A 183 -0.50 -3.99 -12.21
CA PRO A 183 0.59 -3.36 -12.97
C PRO A 183 1.54 -4.40 -13.57
N ALA A 184 2.16 -4.08 -14.71
CA ALA A 184 2.93 -5.05 -15.50
C ALA A 184 4.00 -5.80 -14.69
N ASP A 185 4.80 -5.10 -13.87
CA ASP A 185 5.85 -5.71 -13.05
C ASP A 185 5.25 -6.71 -12.03
N MET A 186 4.13 -6.32 -11.39
CA MET A 186 3.44 -7.18 -10.43
C MET A 186 2.75 -8.36 -11.12
N ALA A 187 2.10 -8.13 -12.27
CA ALA A 187 1.43 -9.18 -13.04
C ALA A 187 2.41 -10.27 -13.50
N LYS A 188 3.60 -9.87 -13.97
CA LYS A 188 4.66 -10.79 -14.38
C LYS A 188 5.10 -11.69 -13.21
N LEU A 189 5.34 -11.11 -12.04
CA LEU A 189 5.78 -11.84 -10.86
C LEU A 189 4.69 -12.77 -10.28
N LEU A 190 3.41 -12.41 -10.43
CA LEU A 190 2.30 -13.21 -9.91
C LEU A 190 1.85 -14.33 -10.86
N ALA A 191 2.30 -14.32 -12.12
CA ALA A 191 2.00 -15.34 -13.11
C ALA A 191 2.89 -16.60 -12.98
N GLU A 192 4.01 -16.48 -12.27
CA GLU A 192 4.94 -17.56 -11.89
C GLU A 192 4.43 -18.26 -10.62
#